data_10e3f9612ffc0f4dc0af730a8e7f5ea3
#
_entry.id   10e3f9612ffc0f4dc0af730a8e7f5ea3
#
_cell.length_a   1.000
_cell.length_b   1.000
_cell.length_c   1.000
_cell.angle_alpha   90.00
_cell.angle_beta   90.00
_cell.angle_gamma   90.00
#
_symmetry.space_group_name_H-M   'P 1'
#
loop_
_entity.id
_entity.type
_entity.pdbx_description
1 polymer ?
#
loop_
_entity_poly.entity_id
_entity_poly.type
_entity_poly.pdbx_seq_one_letter_code
_entity_poly.pdbx_strand_id
1 'polypeptide(L)'
;MKWIRTMVCALGMLACVSLSAFAAEYGEPNITTKTTMKELRENPSIKGSGYYTYCNEWIEGSTQYDDTPIEGYVSYAAAEDAAEGMNLVIENYNRGVQITWQVYTPEEIAENSSLGMVQLYYFPAKTANAKYAIVVPGNGGNTTAELNEGASIANQLHELG
;
A
#
# COMPACT_ATOMS: atom_id res chain seq x y z
N MET A 1 51.95 -48.82 -29.81
CA MET A 1 50.55 -48.59 -29.56
C MET A 1 50.40 -47.32 -28.73
N LYS A 2 50.02 -46.20 -29.33
CA LYS A 2 49.90 -44.90 -28.64
C LYS A 2 48.43 -44.62 -28.42
N TRP A 3 48.07 -44.47 -27.15
CA TRP A 3 46.72 -44.09 -26.77
C TRP A 3 46.57 -42.56 -26.82
N ILE A 4 45.74 -42.09 -27.71
CA ILE A 4 45.35 -40.68 -27.81
C ILE A 4 44.19 -40.46 -26.85
N ARG A 5 44.45 -39.69 -25.81
CA ARG A 5 43.40 -39.21 -24.90
C ARG A 5 42.78 -37.97 -25.50
N THR A 6 41.58 -38.10 -26.00
CA THR A 6 40.76 -36.96 -26.46
C THR A 6 40.18 -36.27 -25.26
N MET A 7 40.61 -35.05 -24.99
CA MET A 7 40.11 -34.20 -23.94
C MET A 7 38.88 -33.43 -24.49
N VAL A 8 37.70 -33.79 -24.07
CA VAL A 8 36.47 -33.07 -24.42
C VAL A 8 36.36 -31.89 -23.45
N CYS A 9 36.63 -30.69 -23.95
CA CYS A 9 36.32 -29.46 -23.26
C CYS A 9 34.79 -29.18 -23.37
N ALA A 10 34.08 -29.47 -22.29
CA ALA A 10 32.69 -28.99 -22.14
C ALA A 10 32.73 -27.49 -21.84
N LEU A 11 32.43 -26.65 -22.83
CA LEU A 11 32.13 -25.24 -22.61
C LEU A 11 30.77 -25.16 -21.94
N GLY A 12 30.78 -24.95 -20.64
CA GLY A 12 29.59 -24.54 -19.90
C GLY A 12 29.19 -23.11 -20.32
N MET A 13 28.18 -22.96 -21.15
CA MET A 13 27.50 -21.66 -21.33
C MET A 13 26.78 -21.34 -20.01
N LEU A 14 27.40 -20.44 -19.23
CA LEU A 14 26.72 -19.78 -18.14
C LEU A 14 25.70 -18.80 -18.77
N ALA A 15 24.45 -19.23 -18.89
CA ALA A 15 23.37 -18.32 -19.22
C ALA A 15 23.20 -17.36 -18.04
N CYS A 16 23.80 -16.18 -18.14
CA CYS A 16 23.45 -15.06 -17.28
C CYS A 16 21.99 -14.70 -17.57
N VAL A 17 21.09 -15.28 -16.81
CA VAL A 17 19.73 -14.76 -16.73
C VAL A 17 19.88 -13.42 -16.00
N SER A 18 19.91 -12.33 -16.78
CA SER A 18 19.73 -10.99 -16.23
C SER A 18 18.32 -10.95 -15.65
N LEU A 19 18.20 -11.21 -14.33
CA LEU A 19 17.04 -10.72 -13.60
C LEU A 19 17.08 -9.20 -13.74
N SER A 20 16.29 -8.68 -14.68
CA SER A 20 15.88 -7.30 -14.63
C SER A 20 15.07 -7.19 -13.33
N ALA A 21 15.73 -6.81 -12.24
CA ALA A 21 15.03 -6.26 -11.10
C ALA A 21 14.28 -5.05 -11.65
N PHE A 22 12.98 -5.19 -11.86
CA PHE A 22 12.14 -4.01 -12.03
C PHE A 22 12.36 -3.22 -10.75
N ALA A 23 13.06 -2.10 -10.86
CA ALA A 23 13.18 -1.17 -9.76
C ALA A 23 11.73 -0.81 -9.40
N ALA A 24 11.34 -1.06 -8.15
CA ALA A 24 10.04 -0.62 -7.69
C ALA A 24 9.97 0.89 -7.92
N GLU A 25 8.94 1.33 -8.62
CA GLU A 25 8.70 2.75 -8.79
C GLU A 25 8.17 3.28 -7.46
N TYR A 26 8.88 4.22 -6.86
CA TYR A 26 8.50 4.83 -5.60
C TYR A 26 7.87 6.20 -5.85
N GLY A 27 6.77 6.48 -5.15
CA GLY A 27 6.15 7.79 -5.12
C GLY A 27 6.81 8.69 -4.08
N GLU A 28 6.74 10.00 -4.31
CA GLU A 28 7.19 11.00 -3.35
C GLU A 28 6.13 11.25 -2.29
N PRO A 29 6.51 11.46 -1.00
CA PRO A 29 5.60 11.81 0.09
C PRO A 29 5.28 13.32 0.04
N ASN A 30 4.61 13.74 -1.00
CA ASN A 30 4.26 15.15 -1.27
C ASN A 30 2.75 15.37 -1.36
N ILE A 31 1.99 14.50 -0.73
CA ILE A 31 0.53 14.62 -0.64
C ILE A 31 0.17 15.84 0.20
N THR A 32 -0.75 16.63 -0.31
CA THR A 32 -1.29 17.83 0.35
C THR A 32 -2.81 17.80 0.34
N THR A 33 -3.45 18.71 1.03
CA THR A 33 -4.92 18.84 1.00
C THR A 33 -5.46 19.12 -0.40
N LYS A 34 -4.63 19.63 -1.30
CA LYS A 34 -4.96 19.94 -2.70
C LYS A 34 -4.74 18.78 -3.66
N THR A 35 -4.06 17.73 -3.22
CA THR A 35 -3.87 16.51 -4.02
C THR A 35 -5.23 15.89 -4.33
N THR A 36 -5.50 15.62 -5.61
CA THR A 36 -6.76 15.01 -6.03
C THR A 36 -6.79 13.52 -5.70
N MET A 37 -7.98 12.96 -5.59
CA MET A 37 -8.16 11.53 -5.33
C MET A 37 -7.53 10.66 -6.43
N LYS A 38 -7.49 11.15 -7.67
CA LYS A 38 -6.80 10.50 -8.78
C LYS A 38 -5.29 10.48 -8.56
N GLU A 39 -4.69 11.64 -8.29
CA GLU A 39 -3.24 11.74 -8.04
C GLU A 39 -2.82 10.87 -6.87
N LEU A 40 -3.63 10.83 -5.80
CA LEU A 40 -3.40 9.97 -4.65
C LEU A 40 -3.36 8.48 -5.05
N ARG A 41 -4.38 8.01 -5.79
CA ARG A 41 -4.46 6.62 -6.24
C ARG A 41 -3.38 6.24 -7.25
N GLU A 42 -2.93 7.19 -8.06
CA GLU A 42 -1.89 6.97 -9.07
C GLU A 42 -0.48 7.04 -8.48
N ASN A 43 -0.32 7.51 -7.25
CA ASN A 43 0.99 7.50 -6.59
C ASN A 43 1.53 6.06 -6.51
N PRO A 44 2.75 5.80 -7.04
CA PRO A 44 3.28 4.44 -7.14
C PRO A 44 3.40 3.73 -5.79
N SER A 45 3.74 4.46 -4.72
CA SER A 45 3.88 3.88 -3.39
C SER A 45 2.53 3.57 -2.75
N ILE A 46 1.50 4.38 -2.95
CA ILE A 46 0.14 4.05 -2.51
C ILE A 46 -0.35 2.79 -3.23
N LYS A 47 -0.21 2.73 -4.57
CA LYS A 47 -0.53 1.53 -5.35
C LYS A 47 0.23 0.30 -4.89
N GLY A 48 1.54 0.44 -4.73
CA GLY A 48 2.43 -0.66 -4.34
C GLY A 48 2.20 -1.13 -2.91
N SER A 49 1.79 -0.25 -2.00
CA SER A 49 1.49 -0.60 -0.62
C SER A 49 0.22 -1.43 -0.45
N GLY A 50 -0.66 -1.40 -1.44
CA GLY A 50 -1.99 -2.01 -1.35
C GLY A 50 -2.96 -1.23 -0.44
N TYR A 51 -2.58 -0.03 0.00
CA TYR A 51 -3.48 0.80 0.79
C TYR A 51 -4.66 1.26 -0.04
N TYR A 52 -5.84 0.98 0.43
CA TYR A 52 -7.07 1.25 -0.31
C TYR A 52 -7.58 2.66 -0.03
N THR A 53 -7.71 3.47 -1.07
CA THR A 53 -8.08 4.89 -0.97
C THR A 53 -9.50 5.20 -1.47
N TYR A 54 -10.29 4.19 -1.78
CA TYR A 54 -11.67 4.38 -2.20
C TYR A 54 -12.64 4.31 -1.03
N CYS A 55 -13.60 5.20 -0.99
CA CYS A 55 -14.72 5.09 -0.08
C CYS A 55 -15.94 4.36 -0.71
N ASN A 56 -15.81 3.90 -1.94
CA ASN A 56 -16.91 3.26 -2.66
C ASN A 56 -16.41 2.07 -3.48
N GLU A 57 -16.16 0.96 -2.79
CA GLU A 57 -15.80 -0.32 -3.38
C GLU A 57 -16.87 -0.93 -4.30
N TRP A 58 -18.11 -0.43 -4.24
CA TRP A 58 -19.19 -0.84 -5.15
C TRP A 58 -18.88 -0.58 -6.60
N ILE A 59 -17.96 0.30 -6.87
CA ILE A 59 -17.70 0.77 -8.22
C ILE A 59 -16.19 0.69 -8.43
N GLU A 60 -15.69 -0.53 -8.58
CA GLU A 60 -14.35 -0.74 -9.05
C GLU A 60 -14.14 0.05 -10.34
N GLY A 61 -13.13 0.94 -10.35
CA GLY A 61 -12.88 1.83 -11.48
C GLY A 61 -13.75 3.10 -11.52
N SER A 62 -14.50 3.40 -10.46
CA SER A 62 -15.21 4.68 -10.37
C SER A 62 -14.24 5.86 -10.42
N THR A 63 -14.54 6.81 -11.29
CA THR A 63 -13.83 8.08 -11.43
C THR A 63 -14.60 9.27 -10.83
N GLN A 64 -15.66 8.99 -10.09
CA GLN A 64 -16.59 10.03 -9.60
C GLN A 64 -15.90 11.14 -8.80
N TYR A 65 -14.83 10.78 -8.05
CA TYR A 65 -14.11 11.72 -7.20
C TYR A 65 -12.70 12.03 -7.72
N ASP A 66 -12.36 11.64 -8.94
CA ASP A 66 -11.01 11.78 -9.48
C ASP A 66 -10.45 13.19 -9.38
N ASP A 67 -11.24 14.18 -9.72
CA ASP A 67 -10.85 15.59 -9.70
C ASP A 67 -11.12 16.28 -8.34
N THR A 68 -11.59 15.54 -7.35
CA THR A 68 -11.87 16.08 -6.02
C THR A 68 -10.59 16.09 -5.20
N PRO A 69 -10.14 17.24 -4.67
CA PRO A 69 -9.02 17.31 -3.76
C PRO A 69 -9.36 16.68 -2.40
N ILE A 70 -8.33 16.25 -1.66
CA ILE A 70 -8.52 15.65 -0.33
C ILE A 70 -9.39 16.54 0.56
N GLU A 71 -9.17 17.87 0.58
CA GLU A 71 -9.97 18.80 1.40
C GLU A 71 -11.44 18.85 1.02
N GLY A 72 -11.77 18.53 -0.22
CA GLY A 72 -13.17 18.44 -0.69
C GLY A 72 -13.79 17.07 -0.48
N TYR A 73 -12.95 16.06 -0.26
CA TYR A 73 -13.36 14.68 -0.08
C TYR A 73 -13.53 14.32 1.40
N VAL A 74 -12.60 14.76 2.25
CA VAL A 74 -12.60 14.51 3.70
C VAL A 74 -13.63 15.39 4.38
N SER A 75 -14.55 14.80 5.12
CA SER A 75 -15.68 15.52 5.73
C SER A 75 -15.71 15.49 7.26
N TYR A 76 -15.03 14.53 7.90
CA TYR A 76 -15.09 14.31 9.35
C TYR A 76 -13.76 14.50 10.06
N ALA A 77 -12.67 14.59 9.33
CA ALA A 77 -11.33 14.78 9.87
C ALA A 77 -10.68 16.03 9.26
N ALA A 78 -9.59 16.48 9.86
CA ALA A 78 -8.78 17.50 9.23
C ALA A 78 -8.14 16.94 7.95
N ALA A 79 -8.27 17.66 6.85
CA ALA A 79 -7.72 17.25 5.57
C ALA A 79 -6.19 17.15 5.61
N GLU A 80 -5.57 17.98 6.44
CA GLU A 80 -4.14 17.95 6.72
C GLU A 80 -3.73 16.59 7.33
N ASP A 81 -4.43 16.11 8.35
CA ASP A 81 -4.14 14.82 8.98
C ASP A 81 -4.33 13.65 7.98
N ALA A 82 -5.32 13.74 7.10
CA ALA A 82 -5.52 12.74 6.07
C ALA A 82 -4.36 12.74 5.05
N ALA A 83 -3.90 13.91 4.62
CA ALA A 83 -2.78 14.06 3.69
C ALA A 83 -1.47 13.55 4.32
N GLU A 84 -1.20 13.91 5.57
CA GLU A 84 -0.01 13.45 6.31
C GLU A 84 -0.07 11.93 6.57
N GLY A 85 -1.25 11.38 6.85
CA GLY A 85 -1.44 9.93 6.95
C GLY A 85 -1.08 9.20 5.66
N MET A 86 -1.39 9.78 4.50
CA MET A 86 -0.98 9.23 3.21
C MET A 86 0.53 9.38 2.96
N ASN A 87 1.14 10.49 3.36
CA ASN A 87 2.59 10.64 3.32
C ASN A 87 3.27 9.57 4.19
N LEU A 88 2.72 9.29 5.37
CA LEU A 88 3.21 8.24 6.26
C LEU A 88 3.14 6.84 5.62
N VAL A 89 2.07 6.53 4.87
CA VAL A 89 1.97 5.30 4.08
C VAL A 89 3.09 5.22 3.04
N ILE A 90 3.30 6.30 2.27
CA ILE A 90 4.32 6.39 1.22
C ILE A 90 5.72 6.19 1.82
N GLU A 91 6.05 6.93 2.88
CA GLU A 91 7.36 6.85 3.54
C GLU A 91 7.65 5.45 4.09
N ASN A 92 6.67 4.83 4.75
CA ASN A 92 6.84 3.48 5.28
C ASN A 92 7.01 2.45 4.17
N TYR A 93 6.19 2.51 3.13
CA TYR A 93 6.33 1.64 1.97
C TYR A 93 7.71 1.80 1.29
N ASN A 94 8.16 3.03 1.08
CA ASN A 94 9.47 3.33 0.49
C ASN A 94 10.64 2.80 1.32
N ARG A 95 10.46 2.66 2.63
CA ARG A 95 11.41 2.02 3.56
C ARG A 95 11.28 0.50 3.62
N GLY A 96 10.40 -0.09 2.82
CA GLY A 96 10.18 -1.54 2.79
C GLY A 96 9.30 -2.08 3.93
N VAL A 97 8.55 -1.22 4.63
CA VAL A 97 7.59 -1.66 5.63
C VAL A 97 6.37 -2.24 4.93
N GLN A 98 5.97 -3.44 5.32
CA GLN A 98 4.71 -4.02 4.84
C GLN A 98 3.55 -3.29 5.50
N ILE A 99 2.80 -2.53 4.70
CA ILE A 99 1.66 -1.71 5.16
C ILE A 99 0.40 -2.55 5.24
N THR A 100 0.10 -3.34 4.21
CA THR A 100 -1.16 -4.07 4.07
C THR A 100 -0.98 -5.54 4.40
N TRP A 101 -1.87 -6.06 5.24
CA TRP A 101 -1.91 -7.45 5.65
C TRP A 101 -3.28 -8.04 5.35
N GLN A 102 -3.31 -9.18 4.67
CA GLN A 102 -4.54 -9.91 4.44
C GLN A 102 -4.98 -10.60 5.73
N VAL A 103 -6.25 -10.46 6.09
CA VAL A 103 -6.81 -11.04 7.33
C VAL A 103 -7.23 -12.48 7.13
N TYR A 104 -7.79 -12.78 5.96
CA TYR A 104 -8.29 -14.12 5.63
C TYR A 104 -7.30 -14.90 4.79
N THR A 105 -7.34 -16.22 4.89
CA THR A 105 -6.49 -17.13 4.11
C THR A 105 -6.91 -17.16 2.64
N PRO A 106 -6.02 -17.56 1.71
CA PRO A 106 -6.38 -17.73 0.31
C PRO A 106 -7.56 -18.69 0.09
N GLU A 107 -7.69 -19.72 0.93
CA GLU A 107 -8.78 -20.71 0.87
C GLU A 107 -10.13 -20.07 1.23
N GLU A 108 -10.17 -19.28 2.31
CA GLU A 108 -11.38 -18.55 2.71
C GLU A 108 -11.80 -17.53 1.67
N ILE A 109 -10.83 -16.83 1.06
CA ILE A 109 -11.09 -15.86 -0.02
C ILE A 109 -11.59 -16.58 -1.28
N ALA A 110 -11.09 -17.78 -1.57
CA ALA A 110 -11.58 -18.57 -2.70
C ALA A 110 -13.04 -19.00 -2.53
N GLU A 111 -13.47 -19.26 -1.29
CA GLU A 111 -14.86 -19.59 -0.96
C GLU A 111 -15.77 -18.35 -0.97
N ASN A 112 -15.23 -17.20 -0.56
CA ASN A 112 -15.96 -15.93 -0.55
C ASN A 112 -15.02 -14.77 -0.92
N SER A 113 -15.05 -14.34 -2.17
CA SER A 113 -14.14 -13.32 -2.72
C SER A 113 -14.23 -11.97 -2.01
N SER A 114 -15.36 -11.63 -1.37
CA SER A 114 -15.49 -10.38 -0.62
C SER A 114 -14.58 -10.31 0.62
N LEU A 115 -14.13 -11.46 1.15
CA LEU A 115 -13.17 -11.49 2.25
C LEU A 115 -11.78 -10.95 1.85
N GLY A 116 -11.46 -10.93 0.55
CA GLY A 116 -10.24 -10.34 0.03
C GLY A 116 -10.13 -8.82 0.25
N MET A 117 -11.26 -8.16 0.45
CA MET A 117 -11.33 -6.73 0.76
C MET A 117 -11.06 -6.41 2.25
N VAL A 118 -11.09 -7.42 3.11
CA VAL A 118 -10.87 -7.22 4.55
C VAL A 118 -9.37 -7.26 4.85
N GLN A 119 -8.81 -6.10 5.07
CA GLN A 119 -7.37 -5.92 5.24
C GLN A 119 -7.05 -5.18 6.55
N LEU A 120 -5.87 -5.42 7.07
CA LEU A 120 -5.28 -4.68 8.18
C LEU A 120 -4.19 -3.77 7.61
N TYR A 121 -4.24 -2.50 7.95
CA TYR A 121 -3.18 -1.53 7.63
C TYR A 121 -2.32 -1.27 8.87
N TYR A 122 -1.01 -1.36 8.68
CA TYR A 122 -0.06 -1.20 9.76
C TYR A 122 0.68 0.13 9.66
N PHE A 123 0.62 0.90 10.71
CA PHE A 123 1.36 2.15 10.88
C PHE A 123 2.34 1.98 12.04
N PRO A 124 3.65 1.91 11.79
CA PRO A 124 4.63 1.73 12.87
C PRO A 124 4.69 2.97 13.77
N ALA A 125 4.83 2.75 15.08
CA ALA A 125 5.05 3.82 16.03
C ALA A 125 6.45 4.44 15.86
N LYS A 126 6.63 5.70 16.30
CA LYS A 126 7.94 6.38 16.33
C LYS A 126 8.88 5.80 17.37
N THR A 127 8.33 5.23 18.44
CA THR A 127 9.10 4.73 19.58
C THR A 127 9.04 3.20 19.70
N ALA A 128 10.14 2.59 20.14
CA ALA A 128 10.16 1.17 20.42
C ALA A 128 9.27 0.85 21.65
N ASN A 129 8.58 -0.30 21.59
CA ASN A 129 7.68 -0.76 22.65
C ASN A 129 6.51 0.19 22.95
N ALA A 130 6.12 1.02 22.01
CA ALA A 130 4.90 1.82 22.10
C ALA A 130 3.67 0.91 22.29
N LYS A 131 2.65 1.45 22.90
CA LYS A 131 1.33 0.80 22.93
C LYS A 131 0.76 0.79 21.51
N TYR A 132 -0.04 -0.20 21.20
CA TYR A 132 -0.77 -0.23 19.94
C TYR A 132 -2.22 0.25 20.12
N ALA A 133 -2.79 0.78 19.05
CA ALA A 133 -4.21 1.06 18.93
C ALA A 133 -4.76 0.33 17.70
N ILE A 134 -6.00 -0.12 17.76
CA ILE A 134 -6.73 -0.65 16.61
C ILE A 134 -7.79 0.39 16.27
N VAL A 135 -7.70 0.93 15.06
CA VAL A 135 -8.69 1.86 14.51
C VAL A 135 -9.59 1.08 13.57
N VAL A 136 -10.88 1.15 13.80
CA VAL A 136 -11.90 0.51 12.95
C VAL A 136 -12.71 1.63 12.30
N PRO A 137 -12.39 2.02 11.06
CA PRO A 137 -13.14 3.04 10.35
C PRO A 137 -14.59 2.62 10.16
N GLY A 138 -15.53 3.53 10.41
CA GLY A 138 -16.94 3.32 10.17
C GLY A 138 -17.31 3.66 8.72
N ASN A 139 -18.47 3.37 8.34
CA ASN A 139 -19.32 3.99 7.28
C ASN A 139 -20.46 3.06 6.82
N GLY A 140 -21.26 2.55 7.72
CA GLY A 140 -22.55 1.96 7.39
C GLY A 140 -22.52 0.63 6.64
N GLY A 141 -21.49 -0.18 6.83
CA GLY A 141 -21.54 -1.62 6.55
C GLY A 141 -20.87 -2.12 5.27
N ASN A 142 -20.74 -1.33 4.22
CA ASN A 142 -20.17 -1.80 2.96
C ASN A 142 -19.05 -0.88 2.40
N THR A 143 -18.74 0.18 3.08
CA THR A 143 -17.68 1.13 2.72
C THR A 143 -16.91 1.48 3.97
N THR A 144 -15.65 1.82 3.83
CA THR A 144 -14.83 2.29 4.93
C THR A 144 -14.39 3.72 4.67
N ALA A 145 -14.23 4.49 5.73
CA ALA A 145 -13.83 5.88 5.66
C ALA A 145 -12.32 6.01 5.89
N GLU A 146 -11.48 5.32 5.09
CA GLU A 146 -10.05 5.21 5.33
C GLU A 146 -9.36 6.56 5.46
N LEU A 147 -9.66 7.53 4.60
CA LEU A 147 -9.05 8.84 4.68
C LEU A 147 -9.56 9.63 5.88
N ASN A 148 -10.87 9.54 6.17
CA ASN A 148 -11.50 10.29 7.26
C ASN A 148 -11.17 9.71 8.64
N GLU A 149 -11.22 8.39 8.79
CA GLU A 149 -11.22 7.70 10.09
C GLU A 149 -10.07 6.70 10.21
N GLY A 150 -9.39 6.38 9.13
CA GLY A 150 -8.22 5.50 9.09
C GLY A 150 -6.92 6.29 9.11
N ALA A 151 -6.54 6.83 7.96
CA ALA A 151 -5.26 7.52 7.77
C ALA A 151 -5.10 8.75 8.66
N SER A 152 -6.15 9.57 8.80
CA SER A 152 -6.11 10.75 9.65
C SER A 152 -5.89 10.41 11.13
N ILE A 153 -6.58 9.40 11.65
CA ILE A 153 -6.40 8.93 13.02
C ILE A 153 -5.04 8.26 13.21
N ALA A 154 -4.60 7.48 12.21
CA ALA A 154 -3.27 6.87 12.24
C ALA A 154 -2.16 7.93 12.32
N ASN A 155 -2.28 9.03 11.58
CA ASN A 155 -1.36 10.15 11.67
C ASN A 155 -1.34 10.77 13.07
N GLN A 156 -2.50 11.08 13.63
CA GLN A 156 -2.61 11.66 14.98
C GLN A 156 -1.97 10.74 16.04
N LEU A 157 -2.23 9.43 15.97
CA LEU A 157 -1.62 8.47 16.88
C LEU A 157 -0.11 8.36 16.68
N HIS A 158 0.35 8.41 15.42
CA HIS A 158 1.77 8.40 15.11
C HIS A 158 2.50 9.64 15.65
N GLU A 159 1.87 10.82 15.59
CA GLU A 159 2.44 12.05 16.16
C GLU A 159 2.52 12.02 17.70
N LEU A 160 1.66 11.28 18.36
CA LEU A 160 1.71 11.07 19.81
C LEU A 160 2.79 10.08 20.25
N GLY A 161 3.38 9.30 19.35
CA GLY A 161 4.43 8.29 19.63
C GLY A 161 3.89 6.95 19.93
#